data_0dae111a6256f39f0cb5b4d1c6c78f3c
#
_entry.id   0dae111a6256f39f0cb5b4d1c6c78f3c
#
_cell.length_a   1.000
_cell.length_b   1.000
_cell.length_c   1.000
_cell.angle_alpha   90.00
_cell.angle_beta   90.00
_cell.angle_gamma   90.00
#
_symmetry.space_group_name_H-M   'P 1'
#
loop_
_entity.id
_entity.type
_entity.pdbx_description
1 polymer ?
#
loop_
_entity_poly.entity_id
_entity_poly.type
_entity_poly.pdbx_seq_one_letter_code
_entity_poly.pdbx_strand_id
1 'polypeptide(L)'
;MSATTPHRSASGARQGGDDYQHLVAWNRILRALMPSRQLESVELEALDAGNVDDVVIRYIDRPSEFAQVRYAVDGSSPLNSAYLTRLAAPRGTSMLQKFHASWIALQRDGAPTLMLITNRLADPGDPAFSTLDGRTELLAPALLQATPSSSLGKLLAEWTGHLGCTDVKLAELLSTIRFRVGRPYRAEEEWAADLMTAAGLRSDPSSIRLGIDRVRRWVLDGHRSLTRDAVSAGIEDLGLSVQDPAAVLHVQTLLRDPTAGEATEALDWVDLYVGETPAERRATISKDAYQEVMQPQLDAAADRLLAAGHRRVMVRGAMRLPAQFAVGAALPKVRNVELVRRQGPDLWATDAPSGPRLQLEESTVDLGQGSDIAVVLGVTNDPTEDVLAFARANGLPSAKVLILRPLSGPADDAVHGTGHAIAIVQAARDATRRALRGQPGATVHLFLACPGALALLLGHRWNRIAPTVVYEDLKTTYQAAFIVAA
;
A
#
# COMPACT_ATOMS: atom_id res chain seq x y z
N MET A 1 42.14 -0.34 0.06
CA MET A 1 41.71 -1.23 1.15
C MET A 1 40.37 -1.77 0.77
N SER A 2 40.28 -3.04 0.30
CA SER A 2 39.05 -3.71 -0.10
C SER A 2 38.30 -4.10 1.16
N ALA A 3 37.11 -3.55 1.39
CA ALA A 3 36.25 -3.94 2.47
C ALA A 3 35.70 -5.33 2.15
N THR A 4 36.17 -6.37 2.83
CA THR A 4 35.63 -7.72 2.80
C THR A 4 34.24 -7.69 3.42
N THR A 5 33.21 -7.90 2.61
CA THR A 5 31.83 -8.12 3.09
C THR A 5 31.83 -9.33 4.03
N PRO A 6 31.34 -9.22 5.27
CA PRO A 6 31.36 -10.36 6.19
C PRO A 6 30.47 -11.49 5.67
N HIS A 7 31.07 -12.65 5.41
CA HIS A 7 30.34 -13.89 5.11
C HIS A 7 29.51 -14.27 6.35
N ARG A 8 28.16 -14.25 6.24
CA ARG A 8 27.29 -14.79 7.28
C ARG A 8 27.56 -16.30 7.40
N SER A 9 27.69 -16.78 8.63
CA SER A 9 27.81 -18.22 8.92
C SER A 9 26.54 -18.96 8.49
N ALA A 10 26.62 -20.27 8.20
CA ALA A 10 25.47 -21.09 7.83
C ALA A 10 24.34 -21.05 8.89
N SER A 11 24.69 -20.89 10.16
CA SER A 11 23.74 -20.70 11.27
C SER A 11 23.04 -19.34 11.21
N GLY A 12 23.76 -18.26 10.89
CA GLY A 12 23.17 -16.93 10.71
C GLY A 12 22.26 -16.83 9.49
N ALA A 13 22.56 -17.58 8.44
CA ALA A 13 21.70 -17.67 7.26
C ALA A 13 20.38 -18.40 7.56
N ARG A 14 20.43 -19.50 8.33
CA ARG A 14 19.24 -20.25 8.78
C ARG A 14 18.38 -19.37 9.69
N GLN A 15 18.96 -18.76 10.70
CA GLN A 15 18.25 -17.89 11.64
C GLN A 15 17.56 -16.72 10.93
N GLY A 16 18.21 -16.10 9.93
CA GLY A 16 17.60 -15.06 9.12
C GLY A 16 16.42 -15.57 8.27
N GLY A 17 16.46 -16.83 7.83
CA GLY A 17 15.36 -17.49 7.13
C GLY A 17 14.16 -17.73 8.03
N ASP A 18 14.41 -18.26 9.22
CA ASP A 18 13.38 -18.54 10.22
C ASP A 18 12.72 -17.23 10.70
N ASP A 19 13.51 -16.18 10.97
CA ASP A 19 13.00 -14.85 11.35
C ASP A 19 12.11 -14.25 10.26
N TYR A 20 12.49 -14.37 8.99
CA TYR A 20 11.69 -13.91 7.87
C TYR A 20 10.37 -14.70 7.76
N GLN A 21 10.41 -16.02 7.91
CA GLN A 21 9.23 -16.87 7.87
C GLN A 21 8.24 -16.51 9.00
N HIS A 22 8.73 -16.32 10.22
CA HIS A 22 7.89 -15.93 11.36
C HIS A 22 7.30 -14.52 11.19
N LEU A 23 8.05 -13.58 10.62
CA LEU A 23 7.55 -12.23 10.31
C LEU A 23 6.43 -12.28 9.25
N VAL A 24 6.62 -13.06 8.18
CA VAL A 24 5.57 -13.27 7.18
C VAL A 24 4.35 -13.94 7.80
N ALA A 25 4.53 -14.95 8.65
CA ALA A 25 3.43 -15.59 9.37
C ALA A 25 2.68 -14.59 10.26
N TRP A 26 3.39 -13.75 11.01
CA TRP A 26 2.79 -12.69 11.81
C TRP A 26 1.93 -11.75 10.99
N ASN A 27 2.43 -11.29 9.83
CA ASN A 27 1.68 -10.44 8.90
C ASN A 27 0.40 -11.14 8.39
N ARG A 28 0.49 -12.44 8.07
CA ARG A 28 -0.67 -13.22 7.59
C ARG A 28 -1.73 -13.38 8.69
N ILE A 29 -1.31 -13.61 9.93
CA ILE A 29 -2.18 -13.72 11.11
C ILE A 29 -2.92 -12.41 11.36
N LEU A 30 -2.20 -11.28 11.45
CA LEU A 30 -2.80 -9.97 11.67
C LEU A 30 -3.83 -9.62 10.59
N ARG A 31 -3.49 -9.91 9.34
CA ARG A 31 -4.39 -9.71 8.21
C ARG A 31 -5.65 -10.56 8.30
N ALA A 32 -5.51 -11.83 8.71
CA ALA A 32 -6.64 -12.76 8.84
C ALA A 32 -7.60 -12.38 9.97
N LEU A 33 -7.12 -11.65 10.97
CA LEU A 33 -7.93 -11.13 12.07
C LEU A 33 -8.74 -9.88 11.71
N MET A 34 -8.48 -9.26 10.56
CA MET A 34 -9.23 -8.07 10.13
C MET A 34 -10.74 -8.34 10.09
N PRO A 35 -11.59 -7.34 10.44
CA PRO A 35 -13.06 -7.52 10.52
C PRO A 35 -13.71 -8.01 9.23
N SER A 36 -13.12 -7.69 8.08
CA SER A 36 -13.62 -8.10 6.75
C SER A 36 -13.33 -9.57 6.41
N ARG A 37 -12.70 -10.34 7.31
CA ARG A 37 -12.29 -11.73 7.08
C ARG A 37 -12.81 -12.64 8.18
N GLN A 38 -13.39 -13.75 7.75
CA GLN A 38 -13.89 -14.76 8.68
C GLN A 38 -12.83 -15.85 8.87
N LEU A 39 -11.84 -15.56 9.72
CA LEU A 39 -10.80 -16.51 10.07
C LEU A 39 -11.42 -17.72 10.81
N GLU A 40 -11.15 -18.92 10.30
CA GLU A 40 -11.43 -20.18 10.95
C GLU A 40 -10.24 -20.63 11.80
N SER A 41 -9.09 -20.83 11.16
CA SER A 41 -7.86 -21.25 11.83
C SER A 41 -6.60 -20.77 11.12
N VAL A 42 -5.51 -20.73 11.87
CA VAL A 42 -4.14 -20.55 11.37
C VAL A 42 -3.35 -21.81 11.65
N GLU A 43 -2.65 -22.33 10.64
CA GLU A 43 -1.74 -23.46 10.81
C GLU A 43 -0.32 -23.00 10.49
N LEU A 44 0.62 -23.39 11.33
CA LEU A 44 2.04 -23.09 11.19
C LEU A 44 2.80 -24.40 10.98
N GLU A 45 3.60 -24.49 9.92
CA GLU A 45 4.29 -25.74 9.53
C GLU A 45 3.31 -26.92 9.49
N ALA A 46 2.23 -26.78 8.73
CA ALA A 46 1.12 -27.71 8.68
C ALA A 46 1.54 -29.07 8.09
N LEU A 47 1.29 -30.17 8.78
CA LEU A 47 1.73 -31.51 8.36
C LEU A 47 0.91 -32.08 7.20
N ASP A 48 -0.33 -31.66 7.04
CA ASP A 48 -1.33 -32.15 6.08
C ASP A 48 -1.49 -31.23 4.85
N ALA A 49 -0.89 -30.06 4.86
CA ALA A 49 -0.86 -29.15 3.71
C ALA A 49 0.13 -29.57 2.59
N GLY A 50 0.71 -30.75 2.71
CA GLY A 50 1.68 -31.30 1.75
C GLY A 50 3.03 -30.60 1.86
N ASN A 51 3.46 -29.87 0.82
CA ASN A 51 4.76 -29.20 0.78
C ASN A 51 4.64 -27.65 0.67
N VAL A 52 3.44 -27.10 0.84
CA VAL A 52 3.16 -25.65 0.86
C VAL A 52 2.53 -25.34 2.22
N ASP A 53 3.33 -25.42 3.25
CA ASP A 53 2.95 -25.67 4.64
C ASP A 53 3.50 -24.67 5.66
N ASP A 54 4.33 -23.70 5.24
CA ASP A 54 4.96 -22.78 6.20
C ASP A 54 3.89 -21.94 6.94
N VAL A 55 2.85 -21.46 6.24
CA VAL A 55 1.71 -20.74 6.83
C VAL A 55 0.44 -21.08 6.08
N VAL A 56 -0.56 -21.62 6.75
CA VAL A 56 -1.90 -21.88 6.23
C VAL A 56 -2.91 -21.02 6.96
N ILE A 57 -3.76 -20.32 6.22
CA ILE A 57 -4.88 -19.55 6.76
C ILE A 57 -6.17 -20.13 6.22
N ARG A 58 -7.00 -20.66 7.10
CA ARG A 58 -8.33 -21.16 6.73
C ARG A 58 -9.39 -20.12 7.03
N TYR A 59 -10.29 -19.92 6.06
CA TYR A 59 -11.41 -18.99 6.16
C TYR A 59 -12.73 -19.74 6.03
N ILE A 60 -13.78 -19.20 6.66
CA ILE A 60 -15.14 -19.73 6.56
C ILE A 60 -15.80 -19.29 5.23
N ASP A 61 -15.50 -18.08 4.76
CA ASP A 61 -16.23 -17.36 3.70
C ASP A 61 -15.49 -17.29 2.36
N ARG A 62 -14.28 -17.84 2.27
CA ARG A 62 -13.41 -17.75 1.09
C ARG A 62 -12.43 -18.91 1.00
N PRO A 63 -11.76 -19.10 -0.16
CA PRO A 63 -10.70 -20.11 -0.30
C PRO A 63 -9.58 -19.93 0.74
N SER A 64 -9.13 -21.06 1.29
CA SER A 64 -7.98 -21.11 2.18
C SER A 64 -6.69 -20.76 1.46
N GLU A 65 -5.77 -20.13 2.18
CA GLU A 65 -4.48 -19.67 1.66
C GLU A 65 -3.35 -20.54 2.21
N PHE A 66 -2.51 -21.06 1.33
CA PHE A 66 -1.37 -21.92 1.66
C PHE A 66 -0.10 -21.23 1.17
N ALA A 67 0.75 -20.81 2.07
CA ALA A 67 1.96 -20.06 1.76
C ALA A 67 3.22 -20.85 2.02
N GLN A 68 4.09 -20.89 1.00
CA GLN A 68 5.47 -21.30 1.10
C GLN A 68 6.34 -20.05 1.18
N VAL A 69 7.12 -19.92 2.22
CA VAL A 69 8.00 -18.76 2.43
C VAL A 69 9.45 -19.14 2.14
N ARG A 70 10.13 -18.34 1.32
CA ARG A 70 11.53 -18.61 0.96
C ARG A 70 12.35 -17.33 1.05
N TYR A 71 13.30 -17.32 1.97
CA TYR A 71 14.26 -16.24 2.14
C TYR A 71 15.57 -16.54 1.43
N ALA A 72 16.05 -15.62 0.62
CA ALA A 72 17.38 -15.68 0.03
C ALA A 72 18.31 -14.74 0.81
N VAL A 73 19.40 -15.28 1.33
CA VAL A 73 20.45 -14.50 2.00
C VAL A 73 21.14 -13.56 0.98
N ASP A 74 21.36 -14.06 -0.22
CA ASP A 74 21.76 -13.28 -1.38
C ASP A 74 20.52 -12.97 -2.23
N GLY A 75 19.98 -11.77 -2.08
CA GLY A 75 18.82 -11.27 -2.83
C GLY A 75 19.13 -10.95 -4.30
N SER A 76 20.39 -11.03 -4.74
CA SER A 76 20.79 -10.74 -6.12
C SER A 76 20.36 -11.80 -7.12
N SER A 77 20.13 -13.05 -6.67
CA SER A 77 19.63 -14.13 -7.53
C SER A 77 18.12 -14.01 -7.73
N PRO A 78 17.64 -13.67 -8.94
CA PRO A 78 16.21 -13.48 -9.18
C PRO A 78 15.43 -14.79 -9.12
N LEU A 79 14.11 -14.68 -8.96
CA LEU A 79 13.17 -15.77 -9.12
C LEU A 79 12.87 -15.93 -10.61
N ASN A 80 13.10 -17.14 -11.14
CA ASN A 80 12.86 -17.49 -12.54
C ASN A 80 12.30 -18.92 -12.70
N SER A 81 11.97 -19.29 -13.91
CA SER A 81 11.42 -20.61 -14.25
C SER A 81 12.36 -21.75 -13.85
N ALA A 82 13.68 -21.58 -14.02
CA ALA A 82 14.68 -22.58 -13.61
C ALA A 82 14.70 -22.80 -12.08
N TYR A 83 14.43 -21.76 -11.28
CA TYR A 83 14.29 -21.92 -9.83
C TYR A 83 13.12 -22.82 -9.48
N LEU A 84 12.00 -22.72 -10.19
CA LEU A 84 10.80 -23.53 -9.91
C LEU A 84 10.99 -25.01 -10.22
N THR A 85 11.77 -25.35 -11.24
CA THR A 85 12.00 -26.75 -11.68
C THR A 85 13.25 -27.38 -11.08
N ARG A 86 14.13 -26.57 -10.45
CA ARG A 86 15.36 -27.08 -9.83
C ARG A 86 15.06 -28.03 -8.66
N LEU A 87 15.65 -29.24 -8.71
CA LEU A 87 15.55 -30.19 -7.63
C LEU A 87 16.38 -29.74 -6.40
N ALA A 88 15.81 -29.85 -5.21
CA ALA A 88 16.49 -29.51 -3.96
C ALA A 88 17.68 -30.43 -3.64
N ALA A 89 17.64 -31.67 -4.14
CA ALA A 89 18.70 -32.68 -4.09
C ALA A 89 18.54 -33.63 -5.28
N PRO A 90 19.52 -34.51 -5.60
CA PRO A 90 19.45 -35.42 -6.76
C PRO A 90 18.20 -36.33 -6.84
N ARG A 91 17.56 -36.58 -5.68
CA ARG A 91 16.28 -37.32 -5.59
C ARG A 91 15.19 -36.49 -4.89
N GLY A 92 15.39 -35.17 -4.81
CA GLY A 92 14.43 -34.24 -4.19
C GLY A 92 13.32 -33.84 -5.14
N THR A 93 12.35 -33.13 -4.62
CA THR A 93 11.26 -32.51 -5.37
C THR A 93 11.57 -31.04 -5.66
N SER A 94 11.17 -30.57 -6.83
CA SER A 94 11.26 -29.16 -7.19
C SER A 94 10.14 -28.35 -6.52
N MET A 95 10.26 -27.02 -6.52
CA MET A 95 9.21 -26.13 -6.01
C MET A 95 7.91 -26.32 -6.79
N LEU A 96 7.98 -26.41 -8.11
CA LEU A 96 6.81 -26.62 -8.97
C LEU A 96 6.12 -27.95 -8.70
N GLN A 97 6.91 -29.04 -8.47
CA GLN A 97 6.36 -30.33 -8.07
C GLN A 97 5.68 -30.27 -6.69
N LYS A 98 6.23 -29.51 -5.76
CA LYS A 98 5.61 -29.30 -4.43
C LYS A 98 4.26 -28.62 -4.56
N PHE A 99 4.18 -27.53 -5.33
CA PHE A 99 2.92 -26.85 -5.60
C PHE A 99 1.90 -27.76 -6.29
N HIS A 100 2.34 -28.55 -7.29
CA HIS A 100 1.45 -29.48 -7.99
C HIS A 100 0.90 -30.56 -7.05
N ALA A 101 1.75 -31.16 -6.21
CA ALA A 101 1.33 -32.18 -5.26
C ALA A 101 0.33 -31.62 -4.23
N SER A 102 0.61 -30.42 -3.66
CA SER A 102 -0.28 -29.76 -2.72
C SER A 102 -1.60 -29.37 -3.39
N TRP A 103 -1.56 -28.85 -4.63
CA TRP A 103 -2.78 -28.50 -5.36
C TRP A 103 -3.69 -29.73 -5.58
N ILE A 104 -3.14 -30.88 -5.98
CA ILE A 104 -3.91 -32.12 -6.13
C ILE A 104 -4.53 -32.55 -4.81
N ALA A 105 -3.77 -32.49 -3.71
CA ALA A 105 -4.25 -32.91 -2.39
C ALA A 105 -5.38 -32.01 -1.87
N LEU A 106 -5.28 -30.70 -2.11
CA LEU A 106 -6.17 -29.68 -1.55
C LEU A 106 -7.43 -29.43 -2.38
N GLN A 107 -7.50 -29.89 -3.63
CA GLN A 107 -8.71 -29.72 -4.47
C GLN A 107 -9.98 -30.32 -3.87
N ARG A 108 -9.85 -31.27 -2.95
CA ARG A 108 -11.01 -31.91 -2.30
C ARG A 108 -11.80 -30.95 -1.39
N ASP A 109 -11.13 -29.92 -0.89
CA ASP A 109 -11.69 -28.93 0.07
C ASP A 109 -12.07 -27.60 -0.61
N GLY A 110 -12.10 -27.58 -1.94
CA GLY A 110 -12.31 -26.37 -2.76
C GLY A 110 -11.03 -25.91 -3.46
N ALA A 111 -11.13 -24.86 -4.27
CA ALA A 111 -9.96 -24.34 -5.00
C ALA A 111 -9.03 -23.57 -4.02
N PRO A 112 -7.82 -24.09 -3.67
CA PRO A 112 -6.92 -23.42 -2.74
C PRO A 112 -6.26 -22.21 -3.41
N THR A 113 -5.90 -21.20 -2.62
CA THR A 113 -4.93 -20.18 -3.05
C THR A 113 -3.54 -20.59 -2.59
N LEU A 114 -2.68 -20.94 -3.51
CA LEU A 114 -1.28 -21.27 -3.22
C LEU A 114 -0.41 -20.02 -3.36
N MET A 115 0.63 -19.88 -2.53
CA MET A 115 1.48 -18.68 -2.55
C MET A 115 2.94 -19.04 -2.41
N LEU A 116 3.79 -18.42 -3.21
CA LEU A 116 5.23 -18.33 -2.96
C LEU A 116 5.57 -16.91 -2.52
N ILE A 117 6.07 -16.77 -1.29
CA ILE A 117 6.47 -15.48 -0.73
C ILE A 117 8.00 -15.46 -0.60
N THR A 118 8.65 -14.47 -1.22
CA THR A 118 10.11 -14.41 -1.23
C THR A 118 10.64 -12.98 -1.36
N ASN A 119 11.83 -12.75 -0.81
CA ASN A 119 12.58 -11.50 -0.99
C ASN A 119 13.29 -11.41 -2.36
N ARG A 120 13.30 -12.48 -3.17
CA ARG A 120 13.84 -12.44 -4.53
C ARG A 120 12.96 -11.58 -5.43
N LEU A 121 13.60 -10.83 -6.33
CA LEU A 121 12.89 -10.15 -7.42
C LEU A 121 12.53 -11.14 -8.52
N ALA A 122 11.46 -10.89 -9.25
CA ALA A 122 11.17 -11.60 -10.49
C ALA A 122 12.25 -11.28 -11.54
N ASP A 123 12.65 -12.29 -12.30
CA ASP A 123 13.59 -12.10 -13.42
C ASP A 123 12.85 -11.50 -14.63
N PRO A 124 13.12 -10.24 -15.00
CA PRO A 124 12.44 -9.62 -16.13
C PRO A 124 12.83 -10.23 -17.48
N GLY A 125 13.95 -10.97 -17.54
CA GLY A 125 14.40 -11.71 -18.73
C GLY A 125 13.82 -13.12 -18.84
N ASP A 126 13.14 -13.62 -17.81
CA ASP A 126 12.55 -14.95 -17.82
C ASP A 126 11.21 -14.96 -18.57
N PRO A 127 10.98 -15.93 -19.49
CA PRO A 127 9.75 -15.97 -20.28
C PRO A 127 8.45 -16.01 -19.45
N ALA A 128 8.45 -16.67 -18.28
CA ALA A 128 7.28 -16.75 -17.43
C ALA A 128 7.17 -15.53 -16.51
N PHE A 129 8.25 -15.19 -15.79
CA PHE A 129 8.20 -14.13 -14.78
C PHE A 129 8.14 -12.71 -15.36
N SER A 130 8.52 -12.51 -16.63
CA SER A 130 8.22 -11.26 -17.36
C SER A 130 6.72 -11.01 -17.55
N THR A 131 5.88 -12.05 -17.40
CA THR A 131 4.42 -11.96 -17.52
C THR A 131 3.72 -11.83 -16.16
N LEU A 132 4.46 -11.73 -15.05
CA LEU A 132 3.88 -11.64 -13.72
C LEU A 132 3.04 -10.37 -13.57
N ASP A 133 1.74 -10.55 -13.33
CA ASP A 133 0.81 -9.43 -13.14
C ASP A 133 0.94 -8.87 -11.73
N GLY A 134 1.29 -7.59 -11.64
CA GLY A 134 1.49 -6.90 -10.35
C GLY A 134 0.21 -6.67 -9.54
N ARG A 135 -1.00 -6.93 -10.09
CA ARG A 135 -2.28 -6.81 -9.36
C ARG A 135 -2.69 -8.13 -8.73
N THR A 136 -2.58 -9.21 -9.52
CA THR A 136 -3.08 -10.52 -9.13
C THR A 136 -2.01 -11.40 -8.53
N GLU A 137 -0.73 -11.03 -8.70
CA GLU A 137 0.44 -11.86 -8.35
C GLU A 137 0.45 -13.21 -9.11
N LEU A 138 -0.33 -13.32 -10.19
CA LEU A 138 -0.40 -14.49 -11.04
C LEU A 138 0.50 -14.31 -12.27
N LEU A 139 0.99 -15.40 -12.81
CA LEU A 139 1.56 -15.39 -14.14
C LEU A 139 0.43 -15.14 -15.15
N ALA A 140 0.62 -14.17 -16.06
CA ALA A 140 -0.47 -13.67 -16.89
C ALA A 140 -1.15 -14.78 -17.73
N PRO A 141 -2.45 -14.65 -18.05
CA PRO A 141 -3.17 -15.56 -18.94
C PRO A 141 -2.52 -15.72 -20.32
N ALA A 142 -1.71 -14.75 -20.77
CA ALA A 142 -0.89 -14.87 -21.98
C ALA A 142 0.03 -16.11 -21.99
N LEU A 143 0.44 -16.58 -20.81
CA LEU A 143 1.17 -17.83 -20.63
C LEU A 143 0.42 -19.01 -21.23
N LEU A 144 -0.89 -19.04 -21.05
CA LEU A 144 -1.76 -20.12 -21.49
C LEU A 144 -2.14 -20.03 -22.98
N GLN A 145 -1.88 -18.91 -23.62
CA GLN A 145 -2.11 -18.67 -25.04
C GLN A 145 -0.82 -18.70 -25.87
N ALA A 146 0.30 -19.08 -25.26
CA ALA A 146 1.59 -19.10 -25.91
C ALA A 146 1.62 -20.14 -27.03
N THR A 147 2.13 -19.74 -28.22
CA THR A 147 2.29 -20.67 -29.30
C THR A 147 3.41 -21.69 -28.99
N PRO A 148 3.28 -22.97 -29.37
CA PRO A 148 4.27 -24.01 -29.04
C PRO A 148 5.71 -23.69 -29.48
N SER A 149 5.88 -22.91 -30.55
CA SER A 149 7.20 -22.52 -31.07
C SER A 149 7.85 -21.34 -30.30
N SER A 150 7.09 -20.60 -29.53
CA SER A 150 7.61 -19.47 -28.72
C SER A 150 8.47 -19.97 -27.55
N SER A 151 9.30 -19.07 -26.97
CA SER A 151 10.08 -19.37 -25.76
C SER A 151 9.17 -19.78 -24.59
N LEU A 152 8.02 -19.14 -24.48
CA LEU A 152 7.01 -19.41 -23.47
C LEU A 152 6.33 -20.76 -23.70
N GLY A 153 5.95 -21.10 -24.96
CA GLY A 153 5.35 -22.38 -25.27
C GLY A 153 6.31 -23.55 -25.01
N LYS A 154 7.61 -23.38 -25.30
CA LYS A 154 8.64 -24.38 -24.98
C LYS A 154 8.77 -24.57 -23.47
N LEU A 155 8.75 -23.49 -22.71
CA LEU A 155 8.78 -23.54 -21.23
C LEU A 155 7.57 -24.27 -20.66
N LEU A 156 6.36 -24.03 -21.19
CA LEU A 156 5.15 -24.74 -20.77
C LEU A 156 5.25 -26.25 -21.08
N ALA A 157 5.77 -26.64 -22.24
CA ALA A 157 6.03 -28.04 -22.59
C ALA A 157 7.06 -28.67 -21.63
N GLU A 158 8.09 -27.93 -21.23
CA GLU A 158 9.06 -28.37 -20.23
C GLU A 158 8.37 -28.60 -18.86
N TRP A 159 7.54 -27.67 -18.41
CA TRP A 159 6.85 -27.76 -17.13
C TRP A 159 5.82 -28.90 -17.09
N THR A 160 5.05 -29.11 -18.17
CA THR A 160 4.13 -30.25 -18.28
C THR A 160 4.88 -31.59 -18.24
N GLY A 161 6.01 -31.68 -18.96
CA GLY A 161 6.89 -32.85 -18.91
C GLY A 161 7.49 -33.09 -17.52
N HIS A 162 7.93 -32.01 -16.86
CA HIS A 162 8.50 -32.05 -15.49
C HIS A 162 7.48 -32.50 -14.42
N LEU A 163 6.21 -32.13 -14.58
CA LEU A 163 5.12 -32.49 -13.67
C LEU A 163 4.42 -33.80 -14.06
N GLY A 164 4.60 -34.27 -15.29
CA GLY A 164 3.84 -35.41 -15.83
C GLY A 164 2.34 -35.12 -15.94
N CYS A 165 1.95 -33.88 -16.25
CA CYS A 165 0.55 -33.46 -16.34
C CYS A 165 0.21 -32.93 -17.74
N THR A 166 -1.08 -32.64 -17.99
CA THR A 166 -1.53 -32.01 -19.23
C THR A 166 -1.43 -30.49 -19.16
N ASP A 167 -1.42 -29.82 -20.34
CA ASP A 167 -1.41 -28.36 -20.43
C ASP A 167 -2.59 -27.73 -19.69
N VAL A 168 -3.77 -28.38 -19.74
CA VAL A 168 -4.97 -27.92 -19.01
C VAL A 168 -4.73 -27.93 -17.49
N LYS A 169 -4.18 -29.03 -16.96
CA LYS A 169 -3.88 -29.12 -15.52
C LYS A 169 -2.78 -28.15 -15.08
N LEU A 170 -1.78 -27.94 -15.93
CA LEU A 170 -0.77 -26.91 -15.66
C LEU A 170 -1.41 -25.50 -15.62
N ALA A 171 -2.32 -25.20 -16.55
CA ALA A 171 -3.06 -23.96 -16.59
C ALA A 171 -3.88 -23.72 -15.33
N GLU A 172 -4.63 -24.74 -14.91
CA GLU A 172 -5.43 -24.70 -13.65
C GLU A 172 -4.52 -24.48 -12.45
N LEU A 173 -3.41 -25.21 -12.33
CA LEU A 173 -2.43 -25.01 -11.25
C LEU A 173 -1.89 -23.58 -11.24
N LEU A 174 -1.39 -23.06 -12.36
CA LEU A 174 -0.80 -21.72 -12.42
C LEU A 174 -1.80 -20.62 -12.11
N SER A 175 -3.09 -20.82 -12.37
CA SER A 175 -4.15 -19.88 -12.00
C SER A 175 -4.39 -19.80 -10.47
N THR A 176 -3.88 -20.75 -9.70
CA THR A 176 -4.00 -20.79 -8.24
C THR A 176 -2.75 -20.34 -7.50
N ILE A 177 -1.59 -20.25 -8.16
CA ILE A 177 -0.32 -19.88 -7.53
C ILE A 177 -0.08 -18.38 -7.65
N ARG A 178 -0.03 -17.69 -6.53
CA ARG A 178 0.40 -16.30 -6.42
C ARG A 178 1.88 -16.21 -6.09
N PHE A 179 2.61 -15.40 -6.86
CA PHE A 179 4.04 -15.17 -6.69
C PHE A 179 4.27 -13.80 -6.06
N ARG A 180 4.36 -13.77 -4.74
CA ARG A 180 4.66 -12.56 -3.96
C ARG A 180 6.18 -12.39 -3.85
N VAL A 181 6.74 -11.67 -4.80
CA VAL A 181 8.19 -11.50 -4.99
C VAL A 181 8.65 -10.10 -4.57
N GLY A 182 9.97 -9.93 -4.41
CA GLY A 182 10.56 -8.62 -4.11
C GLY A 182 10.15 -8.08 -2.74
N ARG A 183 9.96 -8.97 -1.76
CA ARG A 183 9.54 -8.60 -0.40
C ARG A 183 10.73 -8.69 0.57
N PRO A 184 11.63 -7.69 0.63
CA PRO A 184 12.75 -7.71 1.58
C PRO A 184 12.25 -7.66 3.02
N TYR A 185 13.07 -8.10 3.97
CA TYR A 185 12.73 -8.17 5.39
C TYR A 185 12.16 -6.83 5.91
N ARG A 186 12.81 -5.72 5.54
CA ARG A 186 12.36 -4.38 5.94
C ARG A 186 10.94 -4.04 5.44
N ALA A 187 10.61 -4.41 4.21
CA ALA A 187 9.26 -4.16 3.68
C ALA A 187 8.19 -4.99 4.42
N GLU A 188 8.54 -6.20 4.85
CA GLU A 188 7.67 -7.02 5.69
C GLU A 188 7.52 -6.44 7.11
N GLU A 189 8.59 -5.85 7.70
CA GLU A 189 8.50 -5.14 8.99
C GLU A 189 7.61 -3.88 8.88
N GLU A 190 7.77 -3.10 7.84
CA GLU A 190 6.94 -1.92 7.59
C GLU A 190 5.46 -2.33 7.42
N TRP A 191 5.23 -3.44 6.75
CA TRP A 191 3.87 -3.97 6.61
C TRP A 191 3.31 -4.52 7.93
N ALA A 192 4.14 -5.19 8.76
CA ALA A 192 3.75 -5.59 10.10
C ALA A 192 3.30 -4.40 10.94
N ALA A 193 4.07 -3.30 10.90
CA ALA A 193 3.71 -2.08 11.63
C ALA A 193 2.36 -1.51 11.17
N ASP A 194 2.09 -1.52 9.87
CA ASP A 194 0.81 -1.07 9.31
C ASP A 194 -0.35 -1.97 9.75
N LEU A 195 -0.18 -3.29 9.69
CA LEU A 195 -1.20 -4.26 10.11
C LEU A 195 -1.47 -4.19 11.61
N MET A 196 -0.41 -4.06 12.43
CA MET A 196 -0.53 -3.90 13.88
C MET A 196 -1.29 -2.61 14.22
N THR A 197 -0.97 -1.50 13.55
CA THR A 197 -1.69 -0.24 13.73
C THR A 197 -3.16 -0.38 13.33
N ALA A 198 -3.45 -1.05 12.21
CA ALA A 198 -4.83 -1.32 11.78
C ALA A 198 -5.57 -2.22 12.78
N ALA A 199 -4.87 -3.17 13.38
CA ALA A 199 -5.41 -4.03 14.44
C ALA A 199 -5.52 -3.34 15.83
N GLY A 200 -5.15 -2.06 15.95
CA GLY A 200 -5.18 -1.34 17.23
C GLY A 200 -4.06 -1.73 18.19
N LEU A 201 -2.96 -2.25 17.66
CA LEU A 201 -1.80 -2.70 18.44
C LEU A 201 -0.66 -1.67 18.36
N ARG A 202 0.21 -1.64 19.38
CA ARG A 202 1.49 -0.93 19.29
C ARG A 202 2.32 -1.53 18.17
N SER A 203 2.95 -0.67 17.34
CA SER A 203 3.61 -1.05 16.10
C SER A 203 5.08 -0.58 16.02
N ASP A 204 5.67 -0.26 17.17
CA ASP A 204 7.11 0.03 17.25
C ASP A 204 7.96 -1.25 17.01
N PRO A 205 9.25 -1.11 16.70
CA PRO A 205 10.11 -2.26 16.38
C PRO A 205 10.17 -3.34 17.47
N SER A 206 10.08 -2.95 18.75
CA SER A 206 10.05 -3.90 19.87
C SER A 206 8.74 -4.68 19.93
N SER A 207 7.63 -4.03 19.66
CA SER A 207 6.30 -4.64 19.58
C SER A 207 6.17 -5.61 18.41
N ILE A 208 6.73 -5.28 17.24
CA ILE A 208 6.83 -6.19 16.09
C ILE A 208 7.64 -7.43 16.47
N ARG A 209 8.77 -7.24 17.15
CA ARG A 209 9.60 -8.35 17.62
C ARG A 209 8.84 -9.30 18.54
N LEU A 210 8.03 -8.77 19.46
CA LEU A 210 7.18 -9.60 20.34
C LEU A 210 6.19 -10.44 19.54
N GLY A 211 5.61 -9.91 18.46
CA GLY A 211 4.74 -10.67 17.57
C GLY A 211 5.47 -11.80 16.85
N ILE A 212 6.67 -11.53 16.30
CA ILE A 212 7.52 -12.55 15.67
C ILE A 212 7.88 -13.66 16.68
N ASP A 213 8.27 -13.27 17.90
CA ASP A 213 8.61 -14.22 18.96
C ASP A 213 7.40 -15.04 19.44
N ARG A 214 6.19 -14.48 19.38
CA ARG A 214 4.95 -15.23 19.65
C ARG A 214 4.74 -16.33 18.61
N VAL A 215 4.89 -16.03 17.32
CA VAL A 215 4.82 -17.03 16.24
C VAL A 215 5.87 -18.12 16.46
N ARG A 216 7.12 -17.74 16.72
CA ARG A 216 8.20 -18.68 17.02
C ARG A 216 7.85 -19.60 18.19
N ARG A 217 7.26 -19.08 19.28
CA ARG A 217 6.85 -19.89 20.44
C ARG A 217 5.75 -20.88 20.05
N TRP A 218 4.73 -20.46 19.32
CA TRP A 218 3.69 -21.37 18.86
C TRP A 218 4.27 -22.56 18.07
N VAL A 219 5.23 -22.31 17.20
CA VAL A 219 5.92 -23.37 16.44
C VAL A 219 6.73 -24.28 17.38
N LEU A 220 7.52 -23.71 18.29
CA LEU A 220 8.36 -24.48 19.25
C LEU A 220 7.53 -25.30 20.22
N ASP A 221 6.40 -24.77 20.69
CA ASP A 221 5.50 -25.45 21.62
C ASP A 221 4.59 -26.48 20.93
N GLY A 222 4.71 -26.61 19.60
CA GLY A 222 3.93 -27.56 18.80
C GLY A 222 2.48 -27.15 18.57
N HIS A 223 2.13 -25.88 18.84
CA HIS A 223 0.82 -25.30 18.52
C HIS A 223 0.71 -25.03 17.01
N ARG A 224 0.51 -26.09 16.25
CA ARG A 224 0.50 -26.01 14.77
C ARG A 224 -0.83 -25.59 14.18
N SER A 225 -1.93 -25.75 14.90
CA SER A 225 -3.26 -25.29 14.52
C SER A 225 -3.86 -24.43 15.63
N LEU A 226 -4.21 -23.20 15.30
CA LEU A 226 -4.71 -22.18 16.22
C LEU A 226 -6.07 -21.68 15.71
N THR A 227 -7.11 -21.79 16.53
CA THR A 227 -8.40 -21.16 16.24
C THR A 227 -8.29 -19.63 16.31
N ARG A 228 -9.28 -18.92 15.78
CA ARG A 228 -9.37 -17.46 15.91
C ARG A 228 -9.21 -17.00 17.36
N ASP A 229 -9.90 -17.65 18.29
CA ASP A 229 -9.88 -17.27 19.71
C ASP A 229 -8.50 -17.52 20.34
N ALA A 230 -7.84 -18.64 20.01
CA ALA A 230 -6.49 -18.92 20.47
C ALA A 230 -5.47 -17.90 19.94
N VAL A 231 -5.60 -17.46 18.69
CA VAL A 231 -4.77 -16.39 18.11
C VAL A 231 -5.04 -15.07 18.83
N SER A 232 -6.31 -14.69 19.03
CA SER A 232 -6.68 -13.46 19.72
C SER A 232 -6.15 -13.42 21.15
N ALA A 233 -6.35 -14.50 21.93
CA ALA A 233 -5.81 -14.63 23.28
C ALA A 233 -4.29 -14.51 23.30
N GLY A 234 -3.60 -15.16 22.36
CA GLY A 234 -2.14 -15.05 22.24
C GLY A 234 -1.63 -13.65 21.93
N ILE A 235 -2.42 -12.83 21.23
CA ILE A 235 -2.12 -11.40 20.96
C ILE A 235 -2.41 -10.56 22.21
N GLU A 236 -3.53 -10.81 22.89
CA GLU A 236 -3.88 -10.13 24.14
C GLU A 236 -2.81 -10.32 25.22
N ASP A 237 -2.28 -11.55 25.38
CA ASP A 237 -1.18 -11.86 26.29
C ASP A 237 0.09 -11.03 26.04
N LEU A 238 0.28 -10.49 24.84
CA LEU A 238 1.42 -9.61 24.55
C LEU A 238 1.24 -8.20 25.13
N GLY A 239 0.03 -7.83 25.55
CA GLY A 239 -0.28 -6.51 26.09
C GLY A 239 -0.03 -5.37 25.10
N LEU A 240 -0.23 -5.63 23.79
CA LEU A 240 0.05 -4.67 22.72
C LEU A 240 -1.13 -3.80 22.34
N SER A 241 -2.34 -4.10 22.80
CA SER A 241 -3.56 -3.35 22.47
C SER A 241 -3.49 -1.92 22.98
N VAL A 242 -3.84 -0.93 22.15
CA VAL A 242 -3.79 0.51 22.46
C VAL A 242 -5.06 1.23 22.05
N GLN A 243 -5.83 0.74 21.10
CA GLN A 243 -7.05 1.37 20.59
C GLN A 243 -7.86 0.42 19.72
N ASP A 244 -9.04 0.88 19.28
CA ASP A 244 -9.89 0.09 18.38
C ASP A 244 -9.21 -0.16 17.01
N PRO A 245 -9.48 -1.32 16.38
CA PRO A 245 -8.98 -1.61 15.04
C PRO A 245 -9.44 -0.59 14.00
N ALA A 246 -8.58 -0.28 13.04
CA ALA A 246 -8.87 0.61 11.93
C ALA A 246 -9.29 -0.18 10.67
N ALA A 247 -10.25 0.35 9.92
CA ALA A 247 -10.46 -0.07 8.54
C ALA A 247 -9.28 0.39 7.66
N VAL A 248 -9.00 -0.31 6.57
CA VAL A 248 -7.94 0.06 5.62
C VAL A 248 -8.56 0.56 4.33
N LEU A 249 -8.28 1.82 3.98
CA LEU A 249 -8.55 2.38 2.65
C LEU A 249 -7.23 2.43 1.87
N HIS A 250 -7.14 1.61 0.83
CA HIS A 250 -5.96 1.56 -0.03
C HIS A 250 -6.26 2.29 -1.34
N VAL A 251 -5.52 3.37 -1.62
CA VAL A 251 -5.66 4.15 -2.86
C VAL A 251 -4.29 4.23 -3.54
N GLN A 252 -4.24 3.93 -4.83
CA GLN A 252 -2.99 3.93 -5.58
C GLN A 252 -3.13 4.63 -6.94
N THR A 253 -2.21 5.54 -7.22
CA THR A 253 -2.13 6.29 -8.49
C THR A 253 -0.76 6.17 -9.16
N LEU A 254 0.27 5.78 -8.39
CA LEU A 254 1.67 5.79 -8.83
C LEU A 254 2.23 4.40 -9.04
N LEU A 255 2.03 3.53 -8.05
CA LEU A 255 2.53 2.16 -7.99
C LEU A 255 1.41 1.24 -7.55
N ARG A 256 1.39 0.03 -8.11
CA ARG A 256 0.56 -1.05 -7.63
C ARG A 256 1.23 -1.76 -6.46
N ASP A 257 0.45 -1.90 -5.40
CA ASP A 257 0.82 -2.72 -4.26
C ASP A 257 -0.01 -4.01 -4.31
N PRO A 258 0.61 -5.19 -4.38
CA PRO A 258 -0.09 -6.48 -4.39
C PRO A 258 -1.00 -6.68 -3.18
N THR A 259 -0.71 -5.98 -2.06
CA THR A 259 -1.53 -6.05 -0.85
C THR A 259 -2.80 -5.18 -0.92
N ALA A 260 -3.00 -4.40 -1.99
CA ALA A 260 -4.17 -3.53 -2.14
C ALA A 260 -5.50 -4.30 -2.02
N GLY A 261 -5.58 -5.50 -2.63
CA GLY A 261 -6.77 -6.36 -2.54
C GLY A 261 -7.09 -6.90 -1.14
N GLU A 262 -6.24 -6.63 -0.16
CA GLU A 262 -6.41 -7.02 1.25
C GLU A 262 -7.03 -5.92 2.10
N ALA A 263 -7.17 -4.72 1.55
CA ALA A 263 -7.79 -3.58 2.23
C ALA A 263 -9.31 -3.78 2.42
N THR A 264 -9.89 -3.02 3.35
CA THR A 264 -11.35 -2.94 3.51
C THR A 264 -11.98 -2.34 2.27
N GLU A 265 -11.35 -1.28 1.74
CA GLU A 265 -11.69 -0.65 0.47
C GLU A 265 -10.40 -0.42 -0.33
N ALA A 266 -10.43 -0.74 -1.62
CA ALA A 266 -9.28 -0.57 -2.52
C ALA A 266 -9.67 0.19 -3.79
N LEU A 267 -8.92 1.24 -4.11
CA LEU A 267 -9.07 2.06 -5.31
C LEU A 267 -7.77 2.03 -6.11
N ASP A 268 -7.77 1.34 -7.25
CA ASP A 268 -6.62 1.29 -8.17
C ASP A 268 -6.87 2.20 -9.37
N TRP A 269 -6.18 3.33 -9.38
CA TRP A 269 -6.26 4.34 -10.42
C TRP A 269 -4.99 4.43 -11.28
N VAL A 270 -4.06 3.49 -11.12
CA VAL A 270 -2.76 3.53 -11.81
C VAL A 270 -2.94 3.59 -13.33
N ASP A 271 -3.90 2.84 -13.91
CA ASP A 271 -4.16 2.85 -15.35
C ASP A 271 -4.90 4.10 -15.85
N LEU A 272 -5.39 4.94 -14.94
CA LEU A 272 -5.97 6.23 -15.31
C LEU A 272 -4.91 7.31 -15.51
N TYR A 273 -3.64 7.01 -15.27
CA TYR A 273 -2.52 7.90 -15.49
C TYR A 273 -1.66 7.43 -16.67
N VAL A 274 -1.15 8.39 -17.43
CA VAL A 274 -0.22 8.15 -18.53
C VAL A 274 1.19 7.92 -17.97
N GLY A 275 1.90 6.92 -18.48
CA GLY A 275 3.29 6.61 -18.15
C GLY A 275 3.50 5.22 -17.56
N GLU A 276 4.69 4.66 -17.80
CA GLU A 276 5.08 3.34 -17.34
C GLU A 276 5.65 3.37 -15.91
N THR A 277 6.33 4.46 -15.56
CA THR A 277 6.99 4.62 -14.25
C THR A 277 6.23 5.59 -13.34
N PRO A 278 6.41 5.50 -12.02
CA PRO A 278 5.81 6.46 -11.06
C PRO A 278 6.15 7.91 -11.34
N ALA A 279 7.35 8.18 -11.87
CA ALA A 279 7.80 9.53 -12.18
C ALA A 279 7.09 10.12 -13.41
N GLU A 280 6.69 9.27 -14.36
CA GLU A 280 5.97 9.64 -15.57
C GLU A 280 4.47 9.82 -15.34
N ARG A 281 3.87 9.04 -14.43
CA ARG A 281 2.43 9.05 -14.13
C ARG A 281 2.01 10.36 -13.47
N ARG A 282 1.87 11.42 -14.26
CA ARG A 282 1.43 12.74 -13.80
C ARG A 282 0.11 13.17 -14.45
N ALA A 283 0.03 13.09 -15.77
CA ALA A 283 -1.18 13.38 -16.50
C ALA A 283 -2.14 12.18 -16.50
N THR A 284 -3.44 12.44 -16.46
CA THR A 284 -4.48 11.42 -16.66
C THR A 284 -4.73 11.15 -18.14
N ILE A 285 -5.21 9.93 -18.46
CA ILE A 285 -5.61 9.54 -19.83
C ILE A 285 -6.76 10.37 -20.38
N SER A 286 -7.62 10.90 -19.50
CA SER A 286 -8.71 11.82 -19.81
C SER A 286 -8.71 12.95 -18.78
N LYS A 287 -9.01 14.17 -19.22
CA LYS A 287 -9.15 15.32 -18.31
C LYS A 287 -10.28 15.13 -17.30
N ASP A 288 -11.31 14.37 -17.70
CA ASP A 288 -12.52 14.16 -16.91
C ASP A 288 -12.39 12.94 -15.96
N ALA A 289 -11.28 12.18 -16.03
CA ALA A 289 -11.06 10.99 -15.21
C ALA A 289 -11.19 11.26 -13.69
N TYR A 290 -10.80 12.45 -13.24
CA TYR A 290 -10.93 12.83 -11.84
C TYR A 290 -12.39 12.93 -11.38
N GLN A 291 -13.25 13.57 -12.17
CA GLN A 291 -14.64 13.84 -11.82
C GLN A 291 -15.56 12.67 -12.20
N GLU A 292 -15.30 12.00 -13.32
CA GLU A 292 -16.19 10.93 -13.81
C GLU A 292 -15.90 9.56 -13.21
N VAL A 293 -14.65 9.32 -12.79
CA VAL A 293 -14.23 8.00 -12.28
C VAL A 293 -13.71 8.07 -10.85
N MET A 294 -12.66 8.87 -10.61
CA MET A 294 -11.96 8.82 -9.32
C MET A 294 -12.81 9.38 -8.17
N GLN A 295 -13.42 10.56 -8.37
CA GLN A 295 -14.24 11.19 -7.31
C GLN A 295 -15.45 10.33 -6.93
N PRO A 296 -16.30 9.81 -7.86
CA PRO A 296 -17.41 8.95 -7.52
C PRO A 296 -16.99 7.64 -6.82
N GLN A 297 -15.88 7.03 -7.24
CA GLN A 297 -15.35 5.84 -6.59
C GLN A 297 -14.89 6.13 -5.16
N LEU A 298 -14.22 7.27 -4.95
CA LEU A 298 -13.77 7.70 -3.63
C LEU A 298 -14.93 7.98 -2.69
N ASP A 299 -15.94 8.72 -3.16
CA ASP A 299 -17.12 9.05 -2.36
C ASP A 299 -17.88 7.77 -1.97
N ALA A 300 -18.06 6.85 -2.91
CA ALA A 300 -18.71 5.56 -2.64
C ALA A 300 -17.90 4.71 -1.63
N ALA A 301 -16.57 4.67 -1.71
CA ALA A 301 -15.74 3.96 -0.76
C ALA A 301 -15.81 4.59 0.65
N ALA A 302 -15.76 5.92 0.73
CA ALA A 302 -15.92 6.65 1.99
C ALA A 302 -17.28 6.39 2.64
N ASP A 303 -18.36 6.42 1.85
CA ASP A 303 -19.72 6.14 2.35
C ASP A 303 -19.86 4.69 2.83
N ARG A 304 -19.28 3.70 2.13
CA ARG A 304 -19.29 2.30 2.61
C ARG A 304 -18.56 2.14 3.93
N LEU A 305 -17.37 2.75 4.08
CA LEU A 305 -16.62 2.72 5.34
C LEU A 305 -17.43 3.32 6.50
N LEU A 306 -18.08 4.46 6.27
CA LEU A 306 -18.90 5.13 7.27
C LEU A 306 -20.15 4.38 7.62
N ALA A 307 -20.86 3.82 6.61
CA ALA A 307 -22.05 3.00 6.78
C ALA A 307 -21.76 1.72 7.56
N ALA A 308 -20.58 1.14 7.36
CA ALA A 308 -20.09 -0.01 8.14
C ALA A 308 -19.67 0.34 9.59
N GLY A 309 -19.79 1.61 9.99
CA GLY A 309 -19.51 2.07 11.35
C GLY A 309 -18.03 2.35 11.64
N HIS A 310 -17.16 2.27 10.64
CA HIS A 310 -15.74 2.55 10.87
C HIS A 310 -15.51 4.01 11.24
N ARG A 311 -14.79 4.24 12.34
CA ARG A 311 -14.42 5.59 12.82
C ARG A 311 -12.92 5.83 12.84
N ARG A 312 -12.14 4.80 12.56
CA ARG A 312 -10.70 4.87 12.37
C ARG A 312 -10.33 4.24 11.04
N VAL A 313 -9.65 4.98 10.18
CA VAL A 313 -9.29 4.54 8.82
C VAL A 313 -7.80 4.73 8.59
N MET A 314 -7.11 3.64 8.32
CA MET A 314 -5.72 3.65 7.87
C MET A 314 -5.68 3.83 6.36
N VAL A 315 -5.11 4.95 5.91
CA VAL A 315 -4.96 5.29 4.49
C VAL A 315 -3.61 4.79 3.99
N ARG A 316 -3.62 3.92 2.98
CA ARG A 316 -2.43 3.31 2.37
C ARG A 316 -2.36 3.57 0.87
N GLY A 317 -1.25 3.18 0.28
CA GLY A 317 -0.99 3.25 -1.15
C GLY A 317 -0.20 4.48 -1.59
N ALA A 318 0.43 4.37 -2.77
CA ALA A 318 1.22 5.44 -3.38
C ALA A 318 0.32 6.36 -4.22
N MET A 319 0.10 7.58 -3.74
CA MET A 319 -0.85 8.53 -4.31
C MET A 319 -0.21 9.85 -4.68
N ARG A 320 -0.73 10.49 -5.72
CA ARG A 320 -0.51 11.91 -6.04
C ARG A 320 -1.10 12.82 -4.96
N LEU A 321 -0.56 14.03 -4.80
CA LEU A 321 -0.99 14.98 -3.77
C LEU A 321 -2.47 15.35 -3.85
N PRO A 322 -3.07 15.63 -5.03
CA PRO A 322 -4.50 15.89 -5.13
C PRO A 322 -5.36 14.71 -4.64
N ALA A 323 -4.96 13.48 -4.95
CA ALA A 323 -5.67 12.29 -4.48
C ALA A 323 -5.58 12.14 -2.95
N GLN A 324 -4.43 12.45 -2.35
CA GLN A 324 -4.27 12.45 -0.89
C GLN A 324 -5.18 13.48 -0.21
N PHE A 325 -5.23 14.70 -0.76
CA PHE A 325 -6.14 15.73 -0.27
C PHE A 325 -7.60 15.30 -0.42
N ALA A 326 -7.99 14.76 -1.59
CA ALA A 326 -9.36 14.32 -1.85
C ALA A 326 -9.79 13.19 -0.89
N VAL A 327 -8.92 12.21 -0.61
CA VAL A 327 -9.18 11.16 0.39
C VAL A 327 -9.45 11.77 1.77
N GLY A 328 -8.64 12.74 2.18
CA GLY A 328 -8.88 13.47 3.44
C GLY A 328 -10.23 14.20 3.45
N ALA A 329 -10.59 14.85 2.33
CA ALA A 329 -11.83 15.60 2.20
C ALA A 329 -13.08 14.70 2.14
N ALA A 330 -12.98 13.52 1.55
CA ALA A 330 -14.07 12.53 1.52
C ALA A 330 -14.38 11.94 2.92
N LEU A 331 -13.39 11.93 3.80
CA LEU A 331 -13.51 11.47 5.20
C LEU A 331 -13.22 12.63 6.17
N PRO A 332 -14.05 13.70 6.20
CA PRO A 332 -13.76 14.91 6.93
C PRO A 332 -13.93 14.71 8.45
N LYS A 333 -13.17 15.47 9.25
CA LYS A 333 -13.20 15.42 10.71
C LYS A 333 -14.61 15.58 11.30
N VAL A 334 -15.49 16.33 10.67
CA VAL A 334 -16.87 16.56 11.14
C VAL A 334 -17.74 15.29 11.11
N ARG A 335 -17.34 14.25 10.39
CA ARG A 335 -17.99 12.93 10.41
C ARG A 335 -17.48 12.03 11.55
N ASN A 336 -16.67 12.56 12.45
CA ASN A 336 -16.08 11.85 13.59
C ASN A 336 -15.28 10.62 13.13
N VAL A 337 -14.42 10.82 12.13
CA VAL A 337 -13.49 9.82 11.57
C VAL A 337 -12.08 10.25 11.88
N GLU A 338 -11.23 9.32 12.24
CA GLU A 338 -9.81 9.49 12.42
C GLU A 338 -9.06 8.82 11.27
N LEU A 339 -8.11 9.53 10.68
CA LEU A 339 -7.27 9.00 9.62
C LEU A 339 -5.86 8.77 10.14
N VAL A 340 -5.27 7.65 9.74
CA VAL A 340 -3.88 7.31 10.02
C VAL A 340 -3.17 7.04 8.72
N ARG A 341 -1.96 7.58 8.55
CA ARG A 341 -1.13 7.37 7.36
C ARG A 341 0.34 7.32 7.71
N ARG A 342 1.08 6.43 7.06
CA ARG A 342 2.54 6.38 7.15
C ARG A 342 3.16 7.51 6.31
N GLN A 343 4.09 8.24 6.93
CA GLN A 343 4.93 9.24 6.28
C GLN A 343 6.40 8.96 6.64
N GLY A 344 7.15 8.39 5.70
CA GLY A 344 8.46 7.84 6.01
C GLY A 344 8.38 6.74 7.07
N PRO A 345 9.20 6.79 8.14
CA PRO A 345 9.14 5.81 9.22
C PRO A 345 7.96 6.01 10.18
N ASP A 346 7.35 7.22 10.21
CA ASP A 346 6.38 7.62 11.20
C ASP A 346 4.94 7.38 10.77
N LEU A 347 4.06 7.15 11.75
CA LEU A 347 2.62 7.15 11.56
C LEU A 347 2.05 8.51 11.95
N TRP A 348 1.39 9.16 11.00
CA TRP A 348 0.70 10.43 11.23
C TRP A 348 -0.80 10.17 11.36
N ALA A 349 -1.38 10.67 12.45
CA ALA A 349 -2.79 10.47 12.80
C ALA A 349 -3.51 11.81 12.99
N THR A 350 -4.76 11.90 12.55
CA THR A 350 -5.55 13.13 12.59
C THR A 350 -5.98 13.52 14.00
N ASP A 351 -5.97 12.57 14.94
CA ASP A 351 -6.28 12.72 16.38
C ASP A 351 -5.07 13.08 17.24
N ALA A 352 -3.86 13.04 16.66
CA ALA A 352 -2.66 13.43 17.41
C ALA A 352 -2.77 14.86 17.95
N PRO A 353 -2.18 15.15 19.12
CA PRO A 353 -2.12 16.50 19.65
C PRO A 353 -1.47 17.46 18.65
N SER A 354 -2.06 18.64 18.50
CA SER A 354 -1.42 19.70 17.72
C SER A 354 -0.12 20.11 18.40
N GLY A 355 0.92 20.29 17.61
CA GLY A 355 2.12 20.98 18.07
C GLY A 355 1.85 22.43 18.49
N PRO A 356 2.86 23.13 18.97
CA PRO A 356 2.76 24.56 19.27
C PRO A 356 2.16 25.34 18.09
N ARG A 357 1.42 26.41 18.38
CA ARG A 357 0.85 27.25 17.32
C ARG A 357 1.97 27.76 16.41
N LEU A 358 1.86 27.43 15.12
CA LEU A 358 2.83 27.79 14.11
C LEU A 358 2.34 29.01 13.33
N GLN A 359 3.27 29.86 12.95
CA GLN A 359 3.08 30.90 11.95
C GLN A 359 3.71 30.44 10.64
N LEU A 360 2.97 30.60 9.55
CA LEU A 360 3.51 30.47 8.21
C LEU A 360 3.94 31.85 7.72
N GLU A 361 4.94 31.90 6.85
CA GLU A 361 5.18 33.05 6.01
C GLU A 361 3.99 33.18 5.05
N GLU A 362 3.31 34.33 5.07
CA GLU A 362 2.17 34.64 4.24
C GLU A 362 2.52 35.78 3.32
N SER A 363 2.43 35.57 2.02
CA SER A 363 2.53 36.63 1.03
C SER A 363 1.39 36.54 0.01
N THR A 364 1.11 37.65 -0.67
CA THR A 364 -0.01 37.73 -1.62
C THR A 364 0.45 38.42 -2.87
N VAL A 365 0.05 37.89 -4.03
CA VAL A 365 0.26 38.48 -5.34
C VAL A 365 -1.10 38.73 -5.97
N ASP A 366 -1.37 39.97 -6.37
CA ASP A 366 -2.61 40.29 -7.05
C ASP A 366 -2.54 39.85 -8.52
N LEU A 367 -3.57 39.15 -8.98
CA LEU A 367 -3.76 38.79 -10.40
C LEU A 367 -4.79 39.64 -11.07
N GLY A 368 -5.80 40.12 -10.35
CA GLY A 368 -6.86 40.98 -10.88
C GLY A 368 -7.79 40.28 -11.88
N GLN A 369 -7.87 38.95 -11.86
CA GLN A 369 -8.56 38.14 -12.88
C GLN A 369 -9.80 37.44 -12.34
N GLY A 370 -10.68 38.13 -11.60
CA GLY A 370 -11.92 37.51 -11.10
C GLY A 370 -12.10 37.63 -9.61
N SER A 371 -12.88 36.70 -9.00
CA SER A 371 -13.25 36.72 -7.58
C SER A 371 -12.67 35.57 -6.77
N ASP A 372 -12.09 34.58 -7.42
CA ASP A 372 -11.57 33.39 -6.76
C ASP A 372 -10.22 33.65 -6.07
N ILE A 373 -9.73 32.68 -5.30
CA ILE A 373 -8.46 32.80 -4.61
C ILE A 373 -7.60 31.56 -4.95
N ALA A 374 -6.41 31.78 -5.48
CA ALA A 374 -5.42 30.74 -5.56
C ALA A 374 -4.64 30.65 -4.23
N VAL A 375 -4.42 29.42 -3.75
CA VAL A 375 -3.65 29.14 -2.55
C VAL A 375 -2.50 28.21 -2.91
N VAL A 376 -1.29 28.63 -2.64
CA VAL A 376 -0.06 27.86 -2.82
C VAL A 376 0.46 27.46 -1.45
N LEU A 377 0.53 26.17 -1.16
CA LEU A 377 1.16 25.65 0.05
C LEU A 377 2.49 24.98 -0.33
N GLY A 378 3.57 25.74 -0.22
CA GLY A 378 4.95 25.31 -0.51
C GLY A 378 5.69 24.91 0.76
N VAL A 379 5.71 23.63 1.08
CA VAL A 379 6.36 23.08 2.29
C VAL A 379 7.65 22.35 1.96
N THR A 380 7.66 21.49 0.95
CA THR A 380 8.86 20.74 0.52
C THR A 380 9.68 21.50 -0.51
N ASN A 381 9.01 22.22 -1.40
CA ASN A 381 9.60 23.09 -2.39
C ASN A 381 8.66 24.28 -2.63
N ASP A 382 9.14 25.29 -3.33
CA ASP A 382 8.37 26.50 -3.65
C ASP A 382 7.85 26.47 -5.11
N PRO A 383 6.57 26.18 -5.34
CA PRO A 383 5.99 26.15 -6.67
C PRO A 383 5.44 27.52 -7.11
N THR A 384 5.73 28.61 -6.40
CA THR A 384 5.08 29.92 -6.58
C THR A 384 5.21 30.45 -7.99
N GLU A 385 6.43 30.46 -8.56
CA GLU A 385 6.66 30.99 -9.90
C GLU A 385 5.91 30.19 -10.97
N ASP A 386 5.91 28.86 -10.86
CA ASP A 386 5.20 27.98 -11.79
C ASP A 386 3.68 28.19 -11.71
N VAL A 387 3.14 28.37 -10.50
CA VAL A 387 1.70 28.66 -10.30
C VAL A 387 1.33 30.03 -10.84
N LEU A 388 2.15 31.05 -10.62
CA LEU A 388 1.92 32.38 -11.15
C LEU A 388 1.96 32.39 -12.68
N ALA A 389 2.92 31.70 -13.29
CA ALA A 389 3.00 31.55 -14.74
C ALA A 389 1.77 30.80 -15.29
N PHE A 390 1.37 29.71 -14.68
CA PHE A 390 0.17 28.96 -15.03
C PHE A 390 -1.09 29.81 -14.91
N ALA A 391 -1.28 30.52 -13.79
CA ALA A 391 -2.46 31.34 -13.55
C ALA A 391 -2.62 32.44 -14.60
N ARG A 392 -1.52 33.11 -14.97
CA ARG A 392 -1.52 34.14 -16.01
C ARG A 392 -1.79 33.58 -17.41
N ALA A 393 -1.10 32.45 -17.74
CA ALA A 393 -1.21 31.85 -19.09
C ALA A 393 -2.60 31.25 -19.36
N ASN A 394 -3.28 30.76 -18.33
CA ASN A 394 -4.58 30.09 -18.45
C ASN A 394 -5.77 30.99 -18.02
N GLY A 395 -5.53 32.26 -17.68
CA GLY A 395 -6.59 33.16 -17.24
C GLY A 395 -7.34 32.63 -16.00
N LEU A 396 -6.61 32.12 -15.01
CA LEU A 396 -7.25 31.60 -13.80
C LEU A 396 -8.14 32.68 -13.17
N PRO A 397 -9.44 32.44 -12.89
CA PRO A 397 -10.38 33.49 -12.45
C PRO A 397 -10.12 33.90 -10.99
N SER A 398 -8.86 34.16 -10.65
CA SER A 398 -8.41 34.50 -9.31
C SER A 398 -8.08 35.97 -9.16
N ALA A 399 -8.61 36.58 -8.10
CA ALA A 399 -8.26 37.95 -7.72
C ALA A 399 -6.82 38.04 -7.24
N LYS A 400 -6.38 37.06 -6.48
CA LYS A 400 -5.04 37.00 -5.85
C LYS A 400 -4.55 35.58 -5.62
N VAL A 401 -3.24 35.46 -5.48
CA VAL A 401 -2.56 34.23 -5.04
C VAL A 401 -2.08 34.41 -3.60
N LEU A 402 -2.57 33.61 -2.68
CA LEU A 402 -2.06 33.49 -1.32
C LEU A 402 -0.96 32.44 -1.28
N ILE A 403 0.24 32.82 -0.87
CA ILE A 403 1.40 31.96 -0.80
C ILE A 403 1.71 31.68 0.66
N LEU A 404 1.81 30.41 1.02
CA LEU A 404 2.02 29.92 2.38
C LEU A 404 3.27 29.04 2.42
N ARG A 405 4.23 29.39 3.26
CA ARG A 405 5.51 28.68 3.41
C ARG A 405 5.87 28.53 4.89
N PRO A 406 6.68 27.52 5.29
CA PRO A 406 7.33 27.52 6.59
C PRO A 406 8.24 28.76 6.74
N LEU A 407 8.33 29.32 7.94
CA LEU A 407 9.23 30.46 8.20
C LEU A 407 10.72 30.12 7.96
N SER A 408 11.10 28.85 8.10
CA SER A 408 12.45 28.35 7.78
C SER A 408 12.70 28.19 6.29
N GLY A 409 11.70 28.47 5.45
CA GLY A 409 11.69 28.13 4.03
C GLY A 409 11.24 26.69 3.75
N PRO A 410 10.89 26.40 2.48
CA PRO A 410 10.54 25.05 2.04
C PRO A 410 11.77 24.12 2.11
N ALA A 411 11.58 22.89 2.63
CA ALA A 411 12.58 21.83 2.66
C ALA A 411 11.92 20.46 2.85
N ASP A 412 12.59 19.38 2.43
CA ASP A 412 12.09 18.02 2.56
C ASP A 412 11.83 17.60 4.00
N ASP A 413 12.57 18.16 4.95
CA ASP A 413 12.48 17.95 6.39
C ASP A 413 11.74 19.08 7.14
N ALA A 414 11.09 19.99 6.43
CA ALA A 414 10.36 21.12 7.05
C ALA A 414 9.23 20.71 8.01
N VAL A 415 8.83 19.42 8.01
CA VAL A 415 7.74 18.92 8.87
C VAL A 415 8.26 17.87 9.85
N HIS A 416 8.31 18.23 11.11
CA HIS A 416 8.84 17.39 12.19
C HIS A 416 7.73 16.58 12.90
N GLY A 417 7.10 15.63 12.18
CA GLY A 417 6.08 14.73 12.73
C GLY A 417 4.65 15.28 12.71
N THR A 418 3.72 14.48 13.21
CA THR A 418 2.27 14.71 13.09
C THR A 418 1.80 16.00 13.76
N GLY A 419 2.27 16.29 14.99
CA GLY A 419 1.85 17.49 15.72
C GLY A 419 2.20 18.78 14.97
N HIS A 420 3.39 18.82 14.35
CA HIS A 420 3.83 19.94 13.50
C HIS A 420 2.98 20.04 12.24
N ALA A 421 2.68 18.90 11.58
CA ALA A 421 1.80 18.86 10.43
C ALA A 421 0.40 19.41 10.73
N ILE A 422 -0.18 19.05 11.88
CA ILE A 422 -1.49 19.58 12.32
C ILE A 422 -1.43 21.09 12.52
N ALA A 423 -0.34 21.61 13.10
CA ALA A 423 -0.17 23.05 13.28
C ALA A 423 -0.08 23.80 11.95
N ILE A 424 0.65 23.25 10.96
CA ILE A 424 0.71 23.78 9.58
C ILE A 424 -0.69 23.78 8.94
N VAL A 425 -1.43 22.70 9.05
CA VAL A 425 -2.80 22.59 8.51
C VAL A 425 -3.72 23.64 9.12
N GLN A 426 -3.66 23.86 10.43
CA GLN A 426 -4.46 24.89 11.09
C GLN A 426 -4.09 26.29 10.60
N ALA A 427 -2.80 26.60 10.53
CA ALA A 427 -2.31 27.89 10.05
C ALA A 427 -2.75 28.16 8.59
N ALA A 428 -2.58 27.16 7.72
CA ALA A 428 -2.98 27.27 6.31
C ALA A 428 -4.49 27.50 6.14
N ARG A 429 -5.32 26.76 6.89
CA ARG A 429 -6.78 26.97 6.90
C ARG A 429 -7.16 28.37 7.39
N ASP A 430 -6.54 28.85 8.46
CA ASP A 430 -6.84 30.17 9.01
C ASP A 430 -6.40 31.28 8.06
N ALA A 431 -5.26 31.15 7.41
CA ALA A 431 -4.80 32.07 6.37
C ALA A 431 -5.76 32.11 5.17
N THR A 432 -6.18 30.93 4.69
CA THR A 432 -7.15 30.83 3.59
C THR A 432 -8.49 31.46 3.96
N ARG A 433 -9.00 31.22 5.16
CA ARG A 433 -10.24 31.86 5.65
C ARG A 433 -10.12 33.37 5.75
N ARG A 434 -8.95 33.88 6.17
CA ARG A 434 -8.71 35.35 6.17
C ARG A 434 -8.74 35.91 4.76
N ALA A 435 -8.10 35.20 3.81
CA ALA A 435 -8.07 35.63 2.41
C ALA A 435 -9.44 35.63 1.74
N LEU A 436 -10.35 34.73 2.14
CA LEU A 436 -11.72 34.63 1.65
C LEU A 436 -12.68 35.70 2.23
N ARG A 437 -12.27 36.45 3.25
CA ARG A 437 -13.13 37.50 3.82
C ARG A 437 -13.52 38.56 2.79
N GLY A 438 -14.83 38.77 2.67
CA GLY A 438 -15.37 39.75 1.72
C GLY A 438 -15.47 39.22 0.29
N GLN A 439 -15.27 37.92 0.07
CA GLN A 439 -15.42 37.30 -1.25
C GLN A 439 -16.46 36.15 -1.20
N PRO A 440 -17.75 36.47 -1.08
CA PRO A 440 -18.79 35.46 -1.06
C PRO A 440 -18.86 34.72 -2.40
N GLY A 441 -18.95 33.38 -2.34
CA GLY A 441 -19.04 32.53 -3.55
C GLY A 441 -17.72 32.27 -4.25
N ALA A 442 -16.58 32.74 -3.72
CA ALA A 442 -15.26 32.47 -4.30
C ALA A 442 -14.92 30.97 -4.21
N THR A 443 -14.29 30.47 -5.26
CA THR A 443 -13.65 29.16 -5.30
C THR A 443 -12.18 29.27 -4.88
N VAL A 444 -11.68 28.28 -4.18
CA VAL A 444 -10.26 28.15 -3.89
C VAL A 444 -9.59 27.27 -4.95
N HIS A 445 -8.54 27.78 -5.58
CA HIS A 445 -7.65 27.02 -6.45
C HIS A 445 -6.42 26.60 -5.66
N LEU A 446 -6.32 25.32 -5.27
CA LEU A 446 -5.31 24.83 -4.34
C LEU A 446 -4.17 24.12 -5.06
N PHE A 447 -2.95 24.61 -4.83
CA PHE A 447 -1.69 24.04 -5.32
C PHE A 447 -0.83 23.59 -4.15
N LEU A 448 -0.40 22.32 -4.20
CA LEU A 448 0.28 21.66 -3.07
C LEU A 448 1.69 21.23 -3.46
N ALA A 449 2.66 21.60 -2.65
CA ALA A 449 4.03 21.09 -2.64
C ALA A 449 4.42 20.72 -1.21
N CYS A 450 3.98 19.53 -0.75
CA CYS A 450 4.09 19.14 0.66
C CYS A 450 4.19 17.61 0.82
N PRO A 451 4.56 17.10 2.01
CA PRO A 451 4.47 15.67 2.30
C PRO A 451 3.04 15.14 2.09
N GLY A 452 2.93 13.91 1.56
CA GLY A 452 1.62 13.33 1.22
C GLY A 452 0.66 13.23 2.41
N ALA A 453 1.16 12.85 3.58
CA ALA A 453 0.33 12.80 4.77
C ALA A 453 -0.16 14.21 5.19
N LEU A 454 0.61 15.27 4.93
CA LEU A 454 0.17 16.64 5.18
C LEU A 454 -1.01 17.02 4.27
N ALA A 455 -0.97 16.64 2.98
CA ALA A 455 -2.08 16.85 2.07
C ALA A 455 -3.35 16.13 2.53
N LEU A 456 -3.23 14.89 3.00
CA LEU A 456 -4.33 14.12 3.60
C LEU A 456 -4.92 14.83 4.82
N LEU A 457 -4.07 15.25 5.78
CA LEU A 457 -4.48 15.97 6.98
C LEU A 457 -5.17 17.30 6.64
N LEU A 458 -4.69 18.00 5.62
CA LEU A 458 -5.27 19.24 5.14
C LEU A 458 -6.68 19.00 4.58
N GLY A 459 -6.85 18.02 3.70
CA GLY A 459 -8.15 17.64 3.15
C GLY A 459 -9.14 17.23 4.25
N HIS A 460 -8.72 16.40 5.21
CA HIS A 460 -9.53 15.95 6.34
C HIS A 460 -10.08 17.12 7.20
N ARG A 461 -9.36 18.23 7.23
CA ARG A 461 -9.76 19.43 8.00
C ARG A 461 -10.26 20.58 7.10
N TRP A 462 -10.43 20.37 5.80
CA TRP A 462 -10.75 21.44 4.84
C TRP A 462 -12.22 21.87 4.81
N ASN A 463 -13.09 21.15 5.48
CA ASN A 463 -14.51 21.43 5.54
C ASN A 463 -14.81 22.89 5.94
N ARG A 464 -15.87 23.47 5.39
CA ARG A 464 -16.32 24.86 5.64
C ARG A 464 -15.25 25.91 5.28
N ILE A 465 -14.49 25.70 4.23
CA ILE A 465 -13.59 26.72 3.68
C ILE A 465 -14.28 27.42 2.52
N ALA A 466 -14.32 26.78 1.37
CA ALA A 466 -15.01 27.19 0.14
C ALA A 466 -14.99 26.01 -0.84
N PRO A 467 -15.80 25.99 -1.90
CA PRO A 467 -15.59 25.08 -3.02
C PRO A 467 -14.13 25.16 -3.45
N THR A 468 -13.47 24.02 -3.60
CA THR A 468 -12.04 23.98 -3.83
C THR A 468 -11.69 23.08 -5.01
N VAL A 469 -10.95 23.60 -5.96
CA VAL A 469 -10.32 22.85 -7.06
C VAL A 469 -8.86 22.59 -6.66
N VAL A 470 -8.49 21.33 -6.57
CA VAL A 470 -7.10 20.92 -6.29
C VAL A 470 -6.40 20.60 -7.59
N TYR A 471 -5.18 21.08 -7.75
CA TYR A 471 -4.42 20.96 -8.99
C TYR A 471 -3.33 19.88 -8.90
N GLU A 472 -3.21 19.09 -9.97
CA GLU A 472 -2.09 18.17 -10.19
C GLU A 472 -0.95 18.92 -10.91
N ASP A 473 0.27 18.75 -10.39
CA ASP A 473 1.51 19.22 -11.01
C ASP A 473 1.95 18.27 -12.12
N LEU A 474 1.94 18.76 -13.36
CA LEU A 474 2.42 18.05 -14.55
C LEU A 474 3.89 18.39 -14.90
N LYS A 475 4.65 19.02 -14.02
CA LYS A 475 6.02 19.59 -14.17
C LYS A 475 6.09 20.84 -15.02
N THR A 476 5.43 20.88 -16.16
CA THR A 476 5.45 22.01 -17.09
C THR A 476 4.20 22.89 -17.01
N THR A 477 3.16 22.39 -16.37
CA THR A 477 1.86 23.04 -16.20
C THR A 477 1.08 22.36 -15.08
N TYR A 478 -0.15 22.81 -14.83
CA TYR A 478 -1.07 22.21 -13.87
C TYR A 478 -2.36 21.77 -14.55
N GLN A 479 -2.99 20.75 -13.97
CA GLN A 479 -4.31 20.26 -14.39
C GLN A 479 -5.25 20.29 -13.18
N ALA A 480 -6.48 20.80 -13.36
CA ALA A 480 -7.53 20.65 -12.36
C ALA A 480 -7.80 19.15 -12.14
N ALA A 481 -7.71 18.73 -10.90
CA ALA A 481 -7.90 17.34 -10.49
C ALA A 481 -9.23 17.15 -9.75
N PHE A 482 -9.23 17.15 -8.44
CA PHE A 482 -10.44 16.95 -7.66
C PHE A 482 -11.17 18.26 -7.35
N ILE A 483 -12.51 18.18 -7.27
CA ILE A 483 -13.37 19.29 -6.84
C ILE A 483 -14.01 18.89 -5.51
N VAL A 484 -13.68 19.63 -4.46
CA VAL A 484 -14.19 19.40 -3.12
C VAL A 484 -15.23 20.47 -2.80
N ALA A 485 -16.43 20.02 -2.39
CA ALA A 485 -17.48 20.92 -1.91
C ALA A 485 -17.09 21.63 -0.60
N ALA A 486 -17.74 22.77 -0.28
CA ALA A 486 -17.46 23.58 0.91
C ALA A 486 -17.89 22.90 2.23
#